data_bc25d5a49672281249ef87bcd9ebc572
#
_entry.id   bc25d5a49672281249ef87bcd9ebc572
#
_cell.length_a   1.000
_cell.length_b   1.000
_cell.length_c   1.000
_cell.angle_alpha   90.00
_cell.angle_beta   90.00
_cell.angle_gamma   90.00
#
_symmetry.space_group_name_H-M   'P 1'
#
loop_
_entity.id
_entity.type
_entity.pdbx_description
1 polymer ?
#
loop_
_entity_poly.entity_id
_entity_poly.type
_entity_poly.pdbx_seq_one_letter_code
_entity_poly.pdbx_strand_id
1 'polypeptide(L)'
;MHLGEDLILHGKDGNPTTVLGPNSAVLNFAPKAAGSSKGELREVHLEGVTEIQKGGIVSDSVETISMPDVVNVGMNAFKGFGWLESISLPKAETIGSSAFFNCTRMTSITLESVKTLETSSFENTNSLTKLTLPATIQTIKNIKFGTVSQGNKVGTRLVMKGMTPPKVTKGAFSGISQNKISTVTVPVGALDAYLAQINAENSSAGLISKRETMWNNLYLREEGSYAVEYYSEYVTGVKVAYVKAGEGVTAEKVASATKAGNIFKGWNTKRNGTGEAFGEGSVPTDDITVYPVFAAACTIQIHQEDGTTTKLEVEKGQAIRENLPAAPTKEGYLFKGWNTSADGTGTTVTADTIITENMDIYPVYEENLPDVIKVLVNGISVDGSSLEDAIKDSKVAVADVTSIELVSGEITQNDLAYLAQ
;
A
#
# COMPACT_ATOMS: atom_id res chain seq x y z
N MET A 1 7.22 -16.24 43.62
CA MET A 1 6.78 -16.33 45.06
C MET A 1 5.32 -15.95 45.08
N HIS A 2 4.42 -16.88 45.45
CA HIS A 2 3.06 -16.51 45.82
C HIS A 2 3.10 -15.95 47.25
N LEU A 3 2.76 -14.69 47.36
CA LEU A 3 2.52 -14.07 48.65
C LEU A 3 1.00 -14.16 48.85
N GLY A 4 0.56 -15.17 49.60
CA GLY A 4 -0.85 -15.49 49.75
C GLY A 4 -1.58 -14.57 50.77
N GLU A 5 -2.83 -14.92 51.07
CA GLU A 5 -3.77 -14.14 51.90
C GLU A 5 -3.25 -13.72 53.30
N ASP A 6 -2.16 -14.33 53.76
CA ASP A 6 -1.57 -14.04 55.07
C ASP A 6 -0.47 -12.96 55.05
N LEU A 7 -0.14 -12.37 53.87
CA LEU A 7 0.85 -11.30 53.82
C LEU A 7 0.21 -9.97 54.24
N ILE A 8 0.43 -9.55 55.47
CA ILE A 8 0.06 -8.22 55.90
C ILE A 8 1.21 -7.26 55.63
N LEU A 9 1.00 -6.36 54.66
CA LEU A 9 1.92 -5.27 54.40
C LEU A 9 1.76 -4.22 55.48
N HIS A 10 2.87 -3.85 56.11
CA HIS A 10 2.88 -2.76 57.09
C HIS A 10 3.43 -1.48 56.47
N GLY A 11 2.72 -0.39 56.67
CA GLY A 11 3.20 0.93 56.32
C GLY A 11 4.39 1.36 57.16
N LYS A 12 5.00 2.50 56.83
CA LYS A 12 6.12 3.06 57.60
C LYS A 12 5.75 3.42 59.04
N ASP A 13 4.47 3.59 59.30
CA ASP A 13 3.89 3.82 60.65
C ASP A 13 3.61 2.51 61.41
N GLY A 14 3.91 1.36 60.85
CA GLY A 14 3.67 0.05 61.42
C GLY A 14 2.24 -0.47 61.30
N ASN A 15 1.32 0.27 60.69
CA ASN A 15 -0.06 -0.16 60.47
C ASN A 15 -0.22 -0.99 59.19
N PRO A 16 -1.20 -1.93 59.14
CA PRO A 16 -1.51 -2.65 57.92
C PRO A 16 -1.88 -1.71 56.78
N THR A 17 -1.38 -2.00 55.56
CA THR A 17 -1.66 -1.21 54.36
C THR A 17 -1.83 -2.10 53.16
N THR A 18 -2.73 -1.71 52.26
CA THR A 18 -2.89 -2.27 50.90
C THR A 18 -2.28 -1.38 49.83
N VAL A 19 -1.52 -0.36 50.25
CA VAL A 19 -0.92 0.65 49.39
C VAL A 19 0.59 0.47 49.34
N LEU A 20 1.16 0.38 48.17
CA LEU A 20 2.61 0.36 47.92
C LEU A 20 3.09 1.75 47.52
N GLY A 21 4.02 2.32 48.28
CA GLY A 21 4.56 3.64 48.02
C GLY A 21 5.57 4.09 49.07
N PRO A 22 6.29 5.20 48.81
CA PRO A 22 7.38 5.65 49.69
C PRO A 22 6.91 6.01 51.12
N ASN A 23 5.61 6.33 51.29
CA ASN A 23 5.01 6.68 52.57
C ASN A 23 4.17 5.54 53.21
N SER A 24 3.96 4.45 52.50
CA SER A 24 3.16 3.30 52.95
C SER A 24 4.06 2.07 53.07
N ALA A 25 4.15 1.25 52.03
CA ALA A 25 5.04 0.12 51.99
C ALA A 25 5.85 0.14 50.69
N VAL A 26 7.09 -0.33 50.71
CA VAL A 26 7.95 -0.49 49.53
C VAL A 26 8.37 -1.95 49.42
N LEU A 27 8.04 -2.60 48.30
CA LEU A 27 8.57 -3.90 47.97
C LEU A 27 9.86 -3.72 47.18
N ASN A 28 10.97 -4.23 47.69
CA ASN A 28 12.26 -4.16 47.04
C ASN A 28 12.69 -5.57 46.62
N PHE A 29 12.79 -5.78 45.31
CA PHE A 29 13.24 -7.02 44.68
C PHE A 29 14.64 -6.83 44.11
N ALA A 30 15.56 -6.23 44.86
CA ALA A 30 16.93 -5.99 44.41
C ALA A 30 17.64 -7.30 44.05
N PRO A 31 18.49 -7.36 43.01
CA PRO A 31 19.26 -8.53 42.67
C PRO A 31 20.25 -8.86 43.77
N LYS A 32 20.48 -10.15 43.99
CA LYS A 32 21.63 -10.59 44.80
C LYS A 32 22.93 -10.21 44.10
N ALA A 33 23.95 -9.92 44.87
CA ALA A 33 25.28 -9.57 44.38
C ALA A 33 25.77 -10.54 43.32
N ALA A 34 26.48 -10.00 42.30
CA ALA A 34 27.01 -10.74 41.16
C ALA A 34 27.75 -12.02 41.61
N GLY A 35 27.29 -13.18 41.15
CA GLY A 35 27.90 -14.50 41.40
C GLY A 35 27.01 -15.52 42.09
N SER A 36 25.78 -15.18 42.51
CA SER A 36 24.87 -16.14 43.17
C SER A 36 23.80 -16.65 42.17
N SER A 37 23.98 -17.89 41.73
CA SER A 37 23.03 -18.58 40.81
C SER A 37 21.79 -19.18 41.47
N LYS A 38 21.48 -18.83 42.70
CA LYS A 38 20.33 -19.37 43.44
C LYS A 38 19.43 -18.27 43.99
N GLY A 39 18.21 -18.20 43.45
CA GLY A 39 17.09 -17.49 44.09
C GLY A 39 16.81 -16.09 43.59
N GLU A 40 16.99 -15.80 42.29
CA GLU A 40 16.40 -14.59 41.71
C GLU A 40 14.88 -14.73 41.68
N LEU A 41 14.20 -13.74 42.29
CA LEU A 41 12.77 -13.67 42.25
C LEU A 41 12.34 -13.24 40.84
N ARG A 42 11.77 -14.16 40.08
CA ARG A 42 11.34 -13.90 38.71
C ARG A 42 9.84 -13.65 38.60
N GLU A 43 9.08 -14.22 39.49
CA GLU A 43 7.61 -14.14 39.48
C GLU A 43 7.10 -13.57 40.83
N VAL A 44 6.16 -12.64 40.74
CA VAL A 44 5.52 -11.98 41.87
C VAL A 44 4.02 -12.05 41.69
N HIS A 45 3.33 -12.57 42.70
CA HIS A 45 1.88 -12.55 42.82
C HIS A 45 1.51 -11.88 44.16
N LEU A 46 0.77 -10.76 44.13
CA LEU A 46 0.36 -9.99 45.28
C LEU A 46 -1.15 -9.80 45.25
N GLU A 47 -1.82 -10.39 46.23
CA GLU A 47 -3.26 -10.18 46.49
C GLU A 47 -3.46 -9.10 47.58
N GLY A 48 -4.62 -8.46 47.59
CA GLY A 48 -4.96 -7.44 48.54
C GLY A 48 -4.27 -6.07 48.37
N VAL A 49 -3.36 -5.93 47.41
CA VAL A 49 -2.76 -4.63 47.09
C VAL A 49 -3.68 -3.85 46.15
N THR A 50 -4.20 -2.72 46.61
CA THR A 50 -5.18 -1.90 45.84
C THR A 50 -4.55 -0.68 45.18
N GLU A 51 -3.39 -0.21 45.65
CA GLU A 51 -2.72 0.97 45.11
C GLU A 51 -1.20 0.80 45.05
N ILE A 52 -0.60 1.22 43.96
CA ILE A 52 0.84 1.36 43.83
C ILE A 52 1.15 2.82 43.59
N GLN A 53 1.77 3.46 44.58
CA GLN A 53 2.24 4.84 44.50
C GLN A 53 3.61 4.92 43.85
N LYS A 54 4.08 6.12 43.55
CA LYS A 54 5.42 6.36 43.03
C LYS A 54 6.50 5.70 43.88
N GLY A 55 7.31 4.83 43.22
CA GLY A 55 8.41 4.12 43.91
C GLY A 55 7.96 3.04 44.89
N GLY A 56 6.73 2.57 44.78
CA GLY A 56 6.19 1.49 45.64
C GLY A 56 6.80 0.13 45.35
N ILE A 57 7.36 -0.09 44.17
CA ILE A 57 8.04 -1.33 43.77
C ILE A 57 9.39 -0.98 43.15
N VAL A 58 10.43 -1.73 43.50
CA VAL A 58 11.79 -1.61 42.97
C VAL A 58 12.29 -3.02 42.60
N SER A 59 12.65 -3.26 41.33
CA SER A 59 13.18 -4.54 40.89
C SER A 59 14.06 -4.41 39.64
N ASP A 60 15.10 -5.24 39.59
CA ASP A 60 15.99 -5.41 38.43
C ASP A 60 15.88 -6.82 37.83
N SER A 61 15.09 -7.75 38.42
CA SER A 61 15.10 -9.17 38.00
C SER A 61 13.71 -9.79 37.79
N VAL A 62 12.63 -9.12 38.17
CA VAL A 62 11.27 -9.66 38.04
C VAL A 62 10.82 -9.69 36.57
N GLU A 63 10.39 -10.86 36.14
CA GLU A 63 9.92 -11.12 34.80
C GLU A 63 8.39 -11.09 34.70
N THR A 64 7.69 -11.59 35.71
CA THR A 64 6.22 -11.68 35.72
C THR A 64 5.64 -11.13 37.01
N ILE A 65 4.59 -10.32 36.87
CA ILE A 65 3.85 -9.73 37.99
C ILE A 65 2.36 -9.98 37.81
N SER A 66 1.69 -10.42 38.88
CA SER A 66 0.24 -10.50 38.98
C SER A 66 -0.22 -9.77 40.25
N MET A 67 -1.08 -8.76 40.06
CA MET A 67 -1.66 -7.96 41.14
C MET A 67 -3.17 -7.77 40.84
N PRO A 68 -3.99 -8.76 41.15
CA PRO A 68 -5.39 -8.81 40.74
C PRO A 68 -6.27 -7.72 41.34
N ASP A 69 -5.87 -7.13 42.49
CA ASP A 69 -6.68 -6.18 43.23
C ASP A 69 -6.28 -4.71 43.05
N VAL A 70 -5.19 -4.45 42.30
CA VAL A 70 -4.71 -3.09 42.09
C VAL A 70 -5.71 -2.30 41.26
N VAL A 71 -6.15 -1.15 41.80
CA VAL A 71 -7.04 -0.19 41.14
C VAL A 71 -6.26 1.01 40.59
N ASN A 72 -5.27 1.50 41.31
CA ASN A 72 -4.48 2.66 40.94
C ASN A 72 -2.99 2.31 40.81
N VAL A 73 -2.46 2.55 39.61
CA VAL A 73 -1.02 2.47 39.33
C VAL A 73 -0.46 3.89 39.24
N GLY A 74 0.37 4.26 40.18
CA GLY A 74 0.93 5.60 40.30
C GLY A 74 2.01 5.93 39.26
N MET A 75 2.43 7.19 39.32
CA MET A 75 3.50 7.68 38.43
C MET A 75 4.82 6.91 38.70
N ASN A 76 5.49 6.48 37.61
CA ASN A 76 6.76 5.74 37.65
C ASN A 76 6.69 4.41 38.46
N ALA A 77 5.52 3.81 38.67
CA ALA A 77 5.34 2.63 39.54
C ALA A 77 6.27 1.45 39.16
N PHE A 78 6.41 1.18 37.88
CA PHE A 78 7.27 0.12 37.32
C PHE A 78 8.35 0.67 36.37
N LYS A 79 8.72 1.92 36.54
CA LYS A 79 9.73 2.56 35.69
C LYS A 79 11.07 1.84 35.76
N GLY A 80 11.60 1.43 34.58
CA GLY A 80 12.92 0.81 34.46
C GLY A 80 12.94 -0.70 34.77
N PHE A 81 11.79 -1.35 34.87
CA PHE A 81 11.68 -2.81 35.00
C PHE A 81 12.10 -3.50 33.66
N GLY A 82 13.38 -3.46 33.37
CA GLY A 82 13.92 -3.91 32.06
C GLY A 82 13.74 -5.42 31.80
N TRP A 83 13.53 -6.22 32.82
CA TRP A 83 13.31 -7.66 32.77
C TRP A 83 11.83 -8.06 32.77
N LEU A 84 10.93 -7.15 33.08
CA LEU A 84 9.49 -7.41 33.11
C LEU A 84 9.00 -7.85 31.70
N GLU A 85 8.53 -9.08 31.59
CA GLU A 85 7.99 -9.66 30.35
C GLU A 85 6.47 -9.61 30.30
N SER A 86 5.81 -9.81 31.47
CA SER A 86 4.36 -9.75 31.58
C SER A 86 3.88 -9.19 32.91
N ILE A 87 2.74 -8.49 32.88
CA ILE A 87 2.05 -8.00 34.06
C ILE A 87 0.53 -8.12 33.92
N SER A 88 -0.14 -8.58 34.99
CA SER A 88 -1.60 -8.67 35.06
C SER A 88 -2.14 -7.72 36.12
N LEU A 89 -2.99 -6.78 35.67
CA LEU A 89 -3.62 -5.72 36.46
C LEU A 89 -5.11 -5.61 36.04
N PRO A 90 -5.93 -6.66 36.22
CA PRO A 90 -7.28 -6.70 35.66
C PRO A 90 -8.23 -5.63 36.24
N LYS A 91 -8.07 -5.24 37.51
CA LYS A 91 -8.91 -4.23 38.14
C LYS A 91 -8.35 -2.80 38.03
N ALA A 92 -7.17 -2.61 37.44
CA ALA A 92 -6.56 -1.28 37.34
C ALA A 92 -7.44 -0.33 36.49
N GLU A 93 -7.85 0.78 37.13
CA GLU A 93 -8.63 1.84 36.47
C GLU A 93 -7.74 2.97 35.93
N THR A 94 -6.61 3.22 36.57
CA THR A 94 -5.67 4.26 36.15
C THR A 94 -4.25 3.71 36.05
N ILE A 95 -3.62 3.97 34.87
CA ILE A 95 -2.19 3.76 34.67
C ILE A 95 -1.51 5.14 34.65
N GLY A 96 -0.69 5.39 35.67
CA GLY A 96 -0.06 6.68 35.91
C GLY A 96 1.01 7.06 34.88
N SER A 97 1.44 8.32 34.97
CA SER A 97 2.47 8.84 34.05
C SER A 97 3.77 8.06 34.19
N SER A 98 4.36 7.66 33.04
CA SER A 98 5.60 6.88 32.97
C SER A 98 5.59 5.58 33.81
N ALA A 99 4.40 5.01 34.07
CA ALA A 99 4.28 3.83 34.94
C ALA A 99 5.13 2.64 34.43
N PHE A 100 5.18 2.42 33.13
CA PHE A 100 5.97 1.37 32.48
C PHE A 100 7.12 1.92 31.61
N PHE A 101 7.59 3.13 31.92
CA PHE A 101 8.70 3.72 31.18
C PHE A 101 9.96 2.83 31.21
N ASN A 102 10.55 2.51 30.07
CA ASN A 102 11.72 1.62 29.95
C ASN A 102 11.48 0.15 30.39
N CYS A 103 10.26 -0.35 30.38
CA CYS A 103 10.00 -1.79 30.47
C CYS A 103 10.30 -2.47 29.13
N THR A 104 11.57 -2.55 28.73
CA THR A 104 11.99 -2.84 27.37
C THR A 104 11.68 -4.25 26.90
N ARG A 105 11.55 -5.22 27.83
CA ARG A 105 11.24 -6.63 27.51
C ARG A 105 9.74 -6.97 27.63
N MET A 106 8.92 -6.05 28.10
CA MET A 106 7.50 -6.29 28.30
C MET A 106 6.80 -6.63 26.97
N THR A 107 6.24 -7.84 26.88
CA THR A 107 5.54 -8.36 25.71
C THR A 107 4.03 -8.35 25.89
N SER A 108 3.54 -8.41 27.14
CA SER A 108 2.12 -8.48 27.44
C SER A 108 1.74 -7.71 28.72
N ILE A 109 0.53 -7.17 28.71
CA ILE A 109 -0.12 -6.56 29.87
C ILE A 109 -1.63 -6.85 29.81
N THR A 110 -2.21 -7.24 30.96
CA THR A 110 -3.66 -7.42 31.13
C THR A 110 -4.27 -6.21 31.84
N LEU A 111 -5.21 -5.55 31.14
CA LEU A 111 -5.94 -4.36 31.60
C LEU A 111 -7.42 -4.53 31.24
N GLU A 112 -8.26 -4.99 32.16
CA GLU A 112 -9.68 -5.29 31.89
C GLU A 112 -10.63 -4.18 32.35
N SER A 113 -10.16 -3.26 33.22
CA SER A 113 -10.99 -2.22 33.84
C SER A 113 -10.47 -0.80 33.60
N VAL A 114 -9.39 -0.64 32.84
CA VAL A 114 -8.72 0.65 32.68
C VAL A 114 -9.65 1.72 32.10
N LYS A 115 -9.67 2.89 32.73
CA LYS A 115 -10.41 4.09 32.32
C LYS A 115 -9.47 5.19 31.79
N THR A 116 -8.26 5.26 32.35
CA THR A 116 -7.30 6.33 32.02
C THR A 116 -5.89 5.78 31.86
N LEU A 117 -5.28 6.13 30.71
CA LEU A 117 -3.85 5.98 30.46
C LEU A 117 -3.19 7.35 30.44
N GLU A 118 -2.23 7.56 31.34
CA GLU A 118 -1.52 8.82 31.52
C GLU A 118 -0.30 8.95 30.57
N THR A 119 0.29 10.16 30.56
CA THR A 119 1.39 10.53 29.65
C THR A 119 2.62 9.63 29.86
N SER A 120 3.23 9.22 28.74
CA SER A 120 4.45 8.38 28.71
C SER A 120 4.30 7.02 29.42
N SER A 121 3.08 6.58 29.73
CA SER A 121 2.85 5.35 30.50
C SER A 121 3.48 4.11 29.87
N PHE A 122 3.67 4.07 28.56
CA PHE A 122 4.29 2.96 27.82
C PHE A 122 5.52 3.39 26.99
N GLU A 123 6.15 4.50 27.33
CA GLU A 123 7.34 4.96 26.61
C GLU A 123 8.50 3.98 26.77
N ASN A 124 9.13 3.63 25.62
CA ASN A 124 10.21 2.63 25.54
C ASN A 124 9.82 1.20 25.97
N THR A 125 8.57 0.81 25.82
CA THR A 125 8.14 -0.59 25.95
C THR A 125 8.28 -1.29 24.59
N ASN A 126 9.52 -1.42 24.10
CA ASN A 126 9.80 -1.76 22.69
C ASN A 126 9.38 -3.17 22.27
N SER A 127 9.17 -4.09 23.21
CA SER A 127 8.71 -5.45 22.94
C SER A 127 7.19 -5.60 23.00
N LEU A 128 6.46 -4.60 23.53
CA LEU A 128 5.01 -4.61 23.59
C LEU A 128 4.43 -4.17 22.24
N THR A 129 4.14 -5.12 21.37
CA THR A 129 3.65 -4.87 20.01
C THR A 129 2.13 -4.82 19.92
N LYS A 130 1.42 -5.31 20.94
CA LYS A 130 -0.03 -5.31 21.01
C LYS A 130 -0.50 -4.81 22.37
N LEU A 131 -1.41 -3.84 22.38
CA LEU A 131 -2.09 -3.36 23.58
C LEU A 131 -3.61 -3.49 23.37
N THR A 132 -4.26 -4.24 24.26
CA THR A 132 -5.72 -4.38 24.26
C THR A 132 -6.32 -3.51 25.35
N LEU A 133 -7.26 -2.63 24.98
CA LEU A 133 -7.95 -1.72 25.88
C LEU A 133 -9.43 -2.11 26.00
N PRO A 134 -9.96 -2.19 27.23
CA PRO A 134 -11.35 -2.59 27.49
C PRO A 134 -12.35 -1.52 27.04
N ALA A 135 -13.64 -1.87 27.05
CA ALA A 135 -14.71 -0.93 26.75
C ALA A 135 -14.84 0.21 27.81
N THR A 136 -14.24 0.03 28.96
CA THR A 136 -14.22 1.02 30.04
C THR A 136 -13.29 2.20 29.82
N ILE A 137 -12.38 2.12 28.82
CA ILE A 137 -11.41 3.18 28.54
C ILE A 137 -12.12 4.50 28.15
N GLN A 138 -11.78 5.57 28.84
CA GLN A 138 -12.37 6.91 28.66
C GLN A 138 -11.36 7.93 28.14
N THR A 139 -10.09 7.81 28.60
CA THR A 139 -9.06 8.81 28.26
C THR A 139 -7.72 8.13 27.95
N ILE A 140 -7.15 8.49 26.81
CA ILE A 140 -5.79 8.12 26.43
C ILE A 140 -5.00 9.41 26.22
N LYS A 141 -4.02 9.67 27.12
CA LYS A 141 -3.08 10.78 26.96
C LYS A 141 -1.91 10.38 26.06
N ASN A 142 -0.88 11.21 25.95
CA ASN A 142 0.32 10.89 25.15
C ASN A 142 1.10 9.73 25.79
N ILE A 143 0.63 8.50 25.56
CA ILE A 143 1.19 7.28 26.16
C ILE A 143 2.52 6.83 25.57
N LYS A 144 2.88 7.36 24.39
CA LYS A 144 4.10 7.01 23.64
C LYS A 144 4.27 5.49 23.38
N PHE A 145 3.16 4.79 23.20
CA PHE A 145 3.15 3.37 22.91
C PHE A 145 3.84 3.09 21.57
N GLY A 146 4.72 2.08 21.53
CA GLY A 146 5.39 1.66 20.30
C GLY A 146 6.53 2.57 19.85
N THR A 147 7.18 3.31 20.75
CA THR A 147 8.31 4.19 20.42
C THR A 147 9.42 3.50 19.65
N VAL A 148 9.93 4.25 18.68
CA VAL A 148 10.93 3.82 17.70
C VAL A 148 12.29 3.66 18.37
N SER A 149 12.61 2.49 18.90
CA SER A 149 14.00 2.06 18.85
C SER A 149 14.27 1.40 17.49
N GLN A 150 15.43 1.69 16.92
CA GLN A 150 15.85 1.17 15.61
C GLN A 150 15.93 -0.36 15.58
N GLY A 151 14.83 -1.06 15.60
CA GLY A 151 14.83 -2.51 15.63
C GLY A 151 13.46 -3.17 15.74
N ASN A 152 12.41 -2.44 16.02
CA ASN A 152 11.08 -3.06 16.09
C ASN A 152 10.66 -3.50 14.68
N LYS A 153 10.71 -4.82 14.44
CA LYS A 153 10.42 -5.44 13.14
C LYS A 153 8.93 -5.62 12.87
N VAL A 154 8.08 -5.36 13.86
CA VAL A 154 6.63 -5.58 13.83
C VAL A 154 5.90 -4.26 14.04
N GLY A 155 4.80 -4.06 13.33
CA GLY A 155 3.92 -2.91 13.54
C GLY A 155 3.22 -2.96 14.90
N THR A 156 2.83 -1.80 15.41
CA THR A 156 2.09 -1.67 16.65
C THR A 156 0.61 -1.94 16.43
N ARG A 157 0.01 -2.76 17.29
CA ARG A 157 -1.42 -3.11 17.25
C ARG A 157 -2.11 -2.64 18.52
N LEU A 158 -3.03 -1.69 18.38
CA LEU A 158 -3.94 -1.26 19.44
C LEU A 158 -5.32 -1.90 19.20
N VAL A 159 -5.84 -2.62 20.18
CA VAL A 159 -7.16 -3.26 20.10
C VAL A 159 -8.10 -2.58 21.08
N MET A 160 -9.14 -1.94 20.57
CA MET A 160 -10.19 -1.31 21.32
C MET A 160 -11.36 -2.29 21.46
N LYS A 161 -11.89 -2.47 22.66
CA LYS A 161 -13.08 -3.32 22.91
C LYS A 161 -14.36 -2.49 23.09
N GLY A 162 -14.27 -1.17 23.13
CA GLY A 162 -15.41 -0.27 23.26
C GLY A 162 -16.03 0.11 21.91
N MET A 163 -17.36 0.17 21.87
CA MET A 163 -18.09 0.70 20.71
C MET A 163 -17.95 2.22 20.57
N THR A 164 -17.68 2.90 21.70
CA THR A 164 -17.47 4.35 21.76
C THR A 164 -15.99 4.66 21.88
N PRO A 165 -15.45 5.56 21.05
CA PRO A 165 -14.04 5.96 21.14
C PRO A 165 -13.75 6.72 22.45
N PRO A 166 -12.58 6.49 23.08
CA PRO A 166 -12.13 7.29 24.22
C PRO A 166 -11.68 8.67 23.77
N LYS A 167 -11.67 9.63 24.69
CA LYS A 167 -11.00 10.93 24.48
C LYS A 167 -9.49 10.72 24.36
N VAL A 168 -8.91 11.17 23.24
CA VAL A 168 -7.47 11.03 22.95
C VAL A 168 -6.83 12.40 22.88
N THR A 169 -5.71 12.60 23.58
CA THR A 169 -4.99 13.87 23.51
C THR A 169 -4.08 13.93 22.28
N LYS A 170 -3.78 15.14 21.81
CA LYS A 170 -2.85 15.37 20.69
C LYS A 170 -1.52 14.65 20.94
N GLY A 171 -1.08 13.88 19.95
CA GLY A 171 0.17 13.12 20.01
C GLY A 171 0.13 11.87 20.89
N ALA A 172 -1.04 11.37 21.27
CA ALA A 172 -1.21 10.20 22.11
C ALA A 172 -0.36 8.99 21.69
N PHE A 173 -0.25 8.79 20.39
CA PHE A 173 0.52 7.70 19.77
C PHE A 173 1.76 8.23 19.06
N SER A 174 2.33 9.35 19.53
CA SER A 174 3.60 9.87 19.00
C SER A 174 4.73 8.87 19.24
N GLY A 175 5.57 8.66 18.23
CA GLY A 175 6.69 7.70 18.30
C GLY A 175 6.42 6.34 17.65
N ILE A 176 5.21 6.08 17.15
CA ILE A 176 4.93 4.88 16.36
C ILE A 176 5.69 4.94 15.03
N SER A 177 6.41 3.87 14.72
CA SER A 177 7.20 3.78 13.48
C SER A 177 6.30 3.85 12.24
N GLN A 178 6.60 4.79 11.34
CA GLN A 178 5.92 4.91 10.05
C GLN A 178 6.39 3.86 9.02
N ASN A 179 7.41 3.08 9.34
CA ASN A 179 8.00 2.09 8.44
C ASN A 179 7.33 0.71 8.52
N LYS A 180 6.30 0.56 9.35
CA LYS A 180 5.55 -0.67 9.56
C LYS A 180 4.07 -0.38 9.68
N ILE A 181 3.23 -1.29 9.19
CA ILE A 181 1.78 -1.19 9.40
C ILE A 181 1.52 -1.21 10.91
N SER A 182 0.95 -0.12 11.40
CA SER A 182 0.47 -0.03 12.76
C SER A 182 -1.04 0.23 12.74
N THR A 183 -1.80 -0.54 13.50
CA THR A 183 -3.26 -0.56 13.38
C THR A 183 -3.97 -0.29 14.71
N VAL A 184 -5.14 0.34 14.62
CA VAL A 184 -6.17 0.32 15.67
C VAL A 184 -7.30 -0.58 15.19
N THR A 185 -7.56 -1.65 15.92
CA THR A 185 -8.71 -2.52 15.65
C THR A 185 -9.84 -2.11 16.59
N VAL A 186 -11.04 -1.88 16.02
CA VAL A 186 -12.26 -1.53 16.77
C VAL A 186 -13.31 -2.63 16.56
N PRO A 187 -14.32 -2.74 17.43
CA PRO A 187 -15.41 -3.69 17.25
C PRO A 187 -16.16 -3.46 15.93
N VAL A 188 -16.76 -4.52 15.38
CA VAL A 188 -17.62 -4.44 14.20
C VAL A 188 -18.77 -3.44 14.45
N GLY A 189 -18.96 -2.50 13.52
CA GLY A 189 -19.97 -1.43 13.64
C GLY A 189 -19.54 -0.20 14.45
N ALA A 190 -18.30 -0.19 15.00
CA ALA A 190 -17.78 0.97 15.72
C ALA A 190 -16.98 1.95 14.84
N LEU A 191 -16.63 1.55 13.63
CA LEU A 191 -15.69 2.27 12.75
C LEU A 191 -16.11 3.73 12.54
N ASP A 192 -17.37 3.99 12.21
CA ASP A 192 -17.89 5.33 11.93
C ASP A 192 -17.79 6.27 13.14
N ALA A 193 -18.05 5.75 14.36
CA ALA A 193 -17.92 6.53 15.59
C ALA A 193 -16.47 6.96 15.84
N TYR A 194 -15.52 6.05 15.60
CA TYR A 194 -14.09 6.34 15.73
C TYR A 194 -13.60 7.30 14.64
N LEU A 195 -14.05 7.16 13.40
CA LEU A 195 -13.74 8.08 12.30
C LEU A 195 -14.30 9.49 12.57
N ALA A 196 -15.53 9.60 13.07
CA ALA A 196 -16.14 10.88 13.41
C ALA A 196 -15.34 11.64 14.46
N GLN A 197 -14.83 10.96 15.50
CA GLN A 197 -13.99 11.58 16.51
C GLN A 197 -12.64 12.02 15.96
N ILE A 198 -11.97 11.20 15.14
CA ILE A 198 -10.70 11.55 14.48
C ILE A 198 -10.86 12.80 13.66
N ASN A 199 -11.93 12.91 12.88
CA ASN A 199 -12.21 14.05 12.03
C ASN A 199 -12.48 15.32 12.86
N ALA A 200 -13.21 15.20 13.97
CA ALA A 200 -13.45 16.31 14.88
C ALA A 200 -12.17 16.82 15.56
N GLU A 201 -11.29 15.90 16.00
CA GLU A 201 -9.99 16.23 16.59
C GLU A 201 -9.04 16.88 15.59
N ASN A 202 -8.98 16.38 14.36
CA ASN A 202 -8.16 16.92 13.28
C ASN A 202 -8.63 18.33 12.85
N SER A 203 -9.93 18.57 12.80
CA SER A 203 -10.53 19.86 12.45
C SER A 203 -10.20 20.93 13.49
N SER A 204 -10.30 20.61 14.78
CA SER A 204 -10.01 21.53 15.88
C SER A 204 -8.53 21.88 16.00
N ALA A 205 -7.63 21.03 15.48
CA ALA A 205 -6.18 21.21 15.53
C ALA A 205 -5.59 21.89 14.27
N GLY A 206 -6.42 22.26 13.28
CA GLY A 206 -5.93 22.78 11.98
C GLY A 206 -5.11 21.79 11.16
N LEU A 207 -5.13 20.52 11.53
CA LEU A 207 -4.40 19.44 10.90
C LEU A 207 -5.33 18.63 10.00
N ILE A 208 -5.81 19.24 8.91
CA ILE A 208 -6.39 18.46 7.81
C ILE A 208 -5.24 17.77 7.09
N SER A 209 -4.72 16.70 7.67
CA SER A 209 -3.91 15.76 6.91
C SER A 209 -4.88 14.86 6.13
N LYS A 210 -4.64 14.68 4.84
CA LYS A 210 -5.40 13.88 3.87
C LYS A 210 -5.46 12.38 4.17
N ARG A 211 -5.48 11.96 5.43
CA ARG A 211 -5.47 10.56 5.85
C ARG A 211 -6.68 10.27 6.72
N GLU A 212 -7.84 10.25 6.08
CA GLU A 212 -9.17 10.09 6.68
C GLU A 212 -9.37 8.79 7.49
N THR A 213 -8.42 7.84 7.43
CA THR A 213 -8.51 6.54 8.09
C THR A 213 -7.41 6.28 9.10
N MET A 214 -6.71 7.31 9.56
CA MET A 214 -5.61 7.16 10.51
C MET A 214 -5.82 7.94 11.80
N TRP A 215 -5.69 7.26 12.91
CA TRP A 215 -5.62 7.85 14.24
C TRP A 215 -4.15 8.01 14.66
N ASN A 216 -3.59 9.23 14.53
CA ASN A 216 -2.19 9.52 14.89
C ASN A 216 -1.17 8.52 14.31
N ASN A 217 -1.14 8.22 13.04
CA ASN A 217 -0.28 7.23 12.37
C ASN A 217 -0.68 5.74 12.54
N LEU A 218 -1.80 5.45 13.19
CA LEU A 218 -2.37 4.10 13.26
C LEU A 218 -3.50 3.96 12.24
N TYR A 219 -3.46 2.92 11.43
CA TYR A 219 -4.54 2.60 10.52
C TYR A 219 -5.73 2.02 11.28
N LEU A 220 -6.90 2.63 11.12
CA LEU A 220 -8.12 2.21 11.79
C LEU A 220 -8.83 1.12 10.99
N ARG A 221 -9.19 0.02 11.64
CA ARG A 221 -9.91 -1.10 11.03
C ARG A 221 -10.89 -1.76 11.99
N GLU A 222 -11.90 -2.45 11.45
CA GLU A 222 -12.80 -3.28 12.24
C GLU A 222 -12.20 -4.65 12.58
N GLU A 223 -12.62 -5.23 13.69
CA GLU A 223 -12.32 -6.60 14.06
C GLU A 223 -12.76 -7.56 12.94
N GLY A 224 -11.96 -8.57 12.64
CA GLY A 224 -12.22 -9.49 11.52
C GLY A 224 -11.84 -8.95 10.14
N SER A 225 -11.14 -7.80 10.04
CA SER A 225 -10.54 -7.32 8.80
C SER A 225 -9.02 -7.25 8.91
N TYR A 226 -8.34 -7.27 7.76
CA TYR A 226 -6.90 -7.09 7.65
C TYR A 226 -6.58 -5.83 6.86
N ALA A 227 -5.50 -5.14 7.25
CA ALA A 227 -4.99 -3.99 6.52
C ALA A 227 -3.99 -4.46 5.45
N VAL A 228 -4.20 -4.00 4.22
CA VAL A 228 -3.27 -4.16 3.11
C VAL A 228 -2.64 -2.82 2.82
N GLU A 229 -1.36 -2.66 3.14
CA GLU A 229 -0.61 -1.44 2.85
C GLU A 229 0.11 -1.57 1.51
N TYR A 230 -0.18 -0.67 0.59
CA TYR A 230 0.52 -0.51 -0.67
C TYR A 230 1.72 0.42 -0.47
N TYR A 231 2.87 -0.16 -0.13
CA TYR A 231 4.07 0.58 0.24
C TYR A 231 4.86 1.04 -0.97
N SER A 232 4.71 2.30 -1.32
CA SER A 232 5.58 2.95 -2.31
C SER A 232 5.39 4.47 -2.31
N GLU A 233 6.44 5.21 -2.61
CA GLU A 233 6.38 6.61 -3.02
C GLU A 233 5.65 6.80 -4.36
N TYR A 234 5.55 5.73 -5.17
CA TYR A 234 4.92 5.71 -6.50
C TYR A 234 3.42 5.40 -6.47
N VAL A 235 2.83 5.13 -5.28
CA VAL A 235 1.39 4.82 -5.15
C VAL A 235 0.55 6.04 -5.45
N THR A 236 -0.43 5.86 -6.34
CA THR A 236 -1.50 6.82 -6.61
C THR A 236 -2.82 6.25 -6.08
N GLY A 237 -3.58 7.06 -5.33
CA GLY A 237 -4.86 6.65 -4.77
C GLY A 237 -4.76 6.00 -3.39
N VAL A 238 -5.43 4.86 -3.22
CA VAL A 238 -5.55 4.14 -1.94
C VAL A 238 -4.20 3.61 -1.48
N LYS A 239 -3.73 4.07 -0.31
CA LYS A 239 -2.48 3.56 0.29
C LYS A 239 -2.68 2.38 1.22
N VAL A 240 -3.86 2.26 1.80
CA VAL A 240 -4.25 1.13 2.65
C VAL A 240 -5.67 0.74 2.32
N ALA A 241 -5.88 -0.54 2.05
CA ALA A 241 -7.20 -1.14 1.91
C ALA A 241 -7.50 -2.03 3.12
N TYR A 242 -8.77 -2.21 3.44
CA TYR A 242 -9.23 -3.14 4.47
C TYR A 242 -10.03 -4.26 3.82
N VAL A 243 -9.66 -5.48 4.16
CA VAL A 243 -10.26 -6.70 3.59
C VAL A 243 -10.75 -7.56 4.74
N LYS A 244 -11.99 -8.02 4.70
CA LYS A 244 -12.52 -8.92 5.74
C LYS A 244 -11.81 -10.26 5.69
N ALA A 245 -11.64 -10.86 6.86
CA ALA A 245 -11.02 -12.18 6.98
C ALA A 245 -11.78 -13.22 6.13
N GLY A 246 -11.04 -13.93 5.30
CA GLY A 246 -11.60 -14.92 4.38
C GLY A 246 -12.15 -14.36 3.06
N GLU A 247 -12.22 -13.03 2.89
CA GLU A 247 -12.60 -12.41 1.64
C GLU A 247 -11.37 -12.06 0.78
N GLY A 248 -11.54 -12.08 -0.54
CA GLY A 248 -10.53 -11.61 -1.49
C GLY A 248 -10.52 -10.09 -1.63
N VAL A 249 -9.38 -9.53 -1.97
CA VAL A 249 -9.26 -8.12 -2.33
C VAL A 249 -10.08 -7.85 -3.60
N THR A 250 -10.93 -6.84 -3.58
CA THR A 250 -11.71 -6.42 -4.76
C THR A 250 -10.91 -5.43 -5.62
N ALA A 251 -11.23 -5.33 -6.91
CA ALA A 251 -10.48 -4.51 -7.88
C ALA A 251 -10.32 -3.04 -7.41
N GLU A 252 -11.39 -2.43 -6.86
CA GLU A 252 -11.37 -1.05 -6.36
C GLU A 252 -10.48 -0.85 -5.12
N LYS A 253 -10.10 -1.92 -4.44
CA LYS A 253 -9.18 -1.91 -3.29
C LYS A 253 -7.72 -2.13 -3.68
N VAL A 254 -7.46 -2.48 -4.96
CA VAL A 254 -6.09 -2.62 -5.46
C VAL A 254 -5.56 -1.26 -5.89
N ALA A 255 -4.49 -0.82 -5.25
CA ALA A 255 -3.85 0.45 -5.61
C ALA A 255 -3.09 0.34 -6.94
N SER A 256 -2.95 1.48 -7.63
CA SER A 256 -2.03 1.62 -8.75
C SER A 256 -0.71 2.24 -8.32
N ALA A 257 0.34 2.04 -9.12
CA ALA A 257 1.62 2.69 -8.90
C ALA A 257 2.19 3.18 -10.24
N THR A 258 2.72 4.40 -10.24
CA THR A 258 3.30 5.03 -11.44
C THR A 258 4.74 5.42 -11.16
N LYS A 259 5.66 4.96 -11.99
CA LYS A 259 7.08 5.30 -11.94
C LYS A 259 7.55 5.64 -13.35
N ALA A 260 8.11 6.84 -13.55
CA ALA A 260 8.58 7.29 -14.85
C ALA A 260 9.57 6.29 -15.49
N GLY A 261 9.40 5.99 -16.78
CA GLY A 261 10.23 5.03 -17.52
C GLY A 261 10.06 3.58 -17.08
N ASN A 262 8.94 3.25 -16.43
CA ASN A 262 8.65 1.88 -16.00
C ASN A 262 7.17 1.53 -16.19
N ILE A 263 6.91 0.27 -16.50
CA ILE A 263 5.57 -0.31 -16.52
C ILE A 263 5.30 -0.99 -15.20
N PHE A 264 4.19 -0.66 -14.57
CA PHE A 264 3.73 -1.33 -13.36
C PHE A 264 3.19 -2.73 -13.69
N LYS A 265 3.75 -3.76 -13.06
CA LYS A 265 3.41 -5.18 -13.29
C LYS A 265 2.51 -5.77 -12.21
N GLY A 266 2.20 -5.01 -11.17
CA GLY A 266 1.39 -5.46 -10.04
C GLY A 266 2.13 -5.38 -8.71
N TRP A 267 1.54 -5.96 -7.67
CA TRP A 267 2.05 -5.97 -6.30
C TRP A 267 2.64 -7.33 -5.94
N ASN A 268 3.58 -7.34 -5.00
CA ASN A 268 4.24 -8.54 -4.50
C ASN A 268 4.38 -8.48 -2.97
N THR A 269 4.30 -9.63 -2.30
CA THR A 269 4.43 -9.73 -0.85
C THR A 269 5.86 -9.50 -0.34
N LYS A 270 6.85 -9.49 -1.23
CA LYS A 270 8.25 -9.17 -0.90
C LYS A 270 8.76 -8.02 -1.77
N ARG A 271 9.55 -7.13 -1.16
CA ARG A 271 10.10 -5.93 -1.81
C ARG A 271 11.00 -6.23 -3.02
N ASN A 272 11.64 -7.38 -3.04
CA ASN A 272 12.51 -7.83 -4.14
C ASN A 272 11.76 -8.57 -5.27
N GLY A 273 10.43 -8.65 -5.19
CA GLY A 273 9.59 -9.32 -6.18
C GLY A 273 9.61 -10.85 -6.15
N THR A 274 10.33 -11.48 -5.19
CA THR A 274 10.44 -12.95 -5.09
C THR A 274 9.34 -13.59 -4.23
N GLY A 275 8.42 -12.80 -3.70
CA GLY A 275 7.26 -13.30 -2.96
C GLY A 275 6.12 -13.69 -3.88
N GLU A 276 4.94 -13.81 -3.31
CA GLU A 276 3.72 -14.09 -4.05
C GLU A 276 3.19 -12.80 -4.71
N ALA A 277 2.61 -12.94 -5.89
CA ALA A 277 1.86 -11.86 -6.53
C ALA A 277 0.63 -11.53 -5.66
N PHE A 278 0.30 -10.25 -5.56
CA PHE A 278 -0.82 -9.76 -4.77
C PHE A 278 -1.69 -8.84 -5.62
N GLY A 279 -3.01 -9.03 -5.56
CA GLY A 279 -3.95 -8.22 -6.33
C GLY A 279 -5.39 -8.62 -6.06
N GLU A 280 -6.25 -8.40 -7.04
CA GLU A 280 -7.64 -8.82 -6.98
C GLU A 280 -7.75 -10.32 -6.70
N GLY A 281 -8.67 -10.68 -5.80
CA GLY A 281 -8.87 -12.07 -5.36
C GLY A 281 -7.87 -12.57 -4.32
N SER A 282 -6.78 -11.86 -4.03
CA SER A 282 -5.84 -12.24 -2.97
C SER A 282 -6.52 -12.19 -1.60
N VAL A 283 -6.40 -13.25 -0.80
CA VAL A 283 -7.01 -13.37 0.54
C VAL A 283 -5.93 -13.15 1.60
N PRO A 284 -5.87 -11.97 2.25
CA PRO A 284 -4.91 -11.76 3.33
C PRO A 284 -5.30 -12.58 4.57
N THR A 285 -4.31 -13.15 5.25
CA THR A 285 -4.49 -13.89 6.51
C THR A 285 -4.00 -13.12 7.74
N ASP A 286 -3.34 -11.97 7.52
CA ASP A 286 -2.88 -11.01 8.53
C ASP A 286 -2.75 -9.63 7.88
N ASP A 287 -2.44 -8.59 8.67
CA ASP A 287 -2.02 -7.29 8.15
C ASP A 287 -0.77 -7.47 7.28
N ILE A 288 -0.80 -6.97 6.05
CA ILE A 288 0.28 -7.19 5.07
C ILE A 288 0.72 -5.90 4.41
N THR A 289 2.02 -5.76 4.19
CA THR A 289 2.60 -4.74 3.32
C THR A 289 2.97 -5.38 1.99
N VAL A 290 2.51 -4.78 0.89
CA VAL A 290 2.83 -5.22 -0.47
C VAL A 290 3.63 -4.15 -1.21
N TYR A 291 4.48 -4.58 -2.12
CA TYR A 291 5.47 -3.76 -2.82
C TYR A 291 5.24 -3.80 -4.33
N PRO A 292 5.38 -2.67 -5.05
CA PRO A 292 5.16 -2.63 -6.47
C PRO A 292 6.31 -3.34 -7.22
N VAL A 293 5.94 -4.07 -8.25
CA VAL A 293 6.86 -4.64 -9.22
C VAL A 293 6.82 -3.79 -10.47
N PHE A 294 7.97 -3.38 -10.96
CA PHE A 294 8.12 -2.58 -12.16
C PHE A 294 9.05 -3.28 -13.16
N ALA A 295 8.71 -3.17 -14.43
CA ALA A 295 9.59 -3.49 -15.54
C ALA A 295 10.07 -2.20 -16.19
N ALA A 296 11.30 -2.16 -16.67
CA ALA A 296 11.81 -1.02 -17.43
C ALA A 296 10.99 -0.84 -18.72
N ALA A 297 10.62 0.39 -19.05
CA ALA A 297 9.92 0.73 -20.28
C ALA A 297 10.85 1.43 -21.28
N CYS A 298 10.54 1.24 -22.57
CA CYS A 298 11.02 2.07 -23.64
C CYS A 298 9.85 2.89 -24.19
N THR A 299 10.11 4.13 -24.55
CA THR A 299 9.14 5.02 -25.17
C THR A 299 9.28 4.95 -26.69
N ILE A 300 8.19 4.66 -27.37
CA ILE A 300 8.08 4.77 -28.84
C ILE A 300 7.33 6.06 -29.13
N GLN A 301 7.92 6.97 -29.88
CA GLN A 301 7.26 8.16 -30.42
C GLN A 301 6.71 7.83 -31.81
N ILE A 302 5.40 7.90 -31.93
CA ILE A 302 4.69 7.59 -33.19
C ILE A 302 4.35 8.90 -33.85
N HIS A 303 5.02 9.17 -34.99
CA HIS A 303 4.79 10.36 -35.75
C HIS A 303 3.62 10.11 -36.71
N GLN A 304 2.71 11.10 -36.80
CA GLN A 304 1.56 11.06 -37.71
C GLN A 304 1.78 11.99 -38.90
N GLU A 305 1.04 11.75 -39.99
CA GLU A 305 1.07 12.59 -41.20
C GLU A 305 0.73 14.07 -40.94
N ASP A 306 -0.17 14.33 -40.01
CA ASP A 306 -0.60 15.69 -39.62
C ASP A 306 0.43 16.45 -38.76
N GLY A 307 1.60 15.85 -38.52
CA GLY A 307 2.68 16.39 -37.68
C GLY A 307 2.47 16.17 -36.20
N THR A 308 1.40 15.53 -35.77
CA THR A 308 1.21 15.15 -34.36
C THR A 308 2.08 13.96 -33.99
N THR A 309 2.41 13.87 -32.70
CA THR A 309 3.19 12.76 -32.15
C THR A 309 2.45 12.17 -30.95
N THR A 310 2.29 10.86 -30.94
CA THR A 310 1.77 10.12 -29.80
C THR A 310 2.87 9.29 -29.17
N LYS A 311 2.76 9.01 -27.85
CA LYS A 311 3.74 8.20 -27.12
C LYS A 311 3.12 6.89 -26.70
N LEU A 312 3.88 5.82 -26.90
CA LEU A 312 3.56 4.48 -26.45
C LEU A 312 4.71 3.98 -25.56
N GLU A 313 4.38 3.44 -24.39
CA GLU A 313 5.36 2.76 -23.53
C GLU A 313 5.26 1.25 -23.71
N VAL A 314 6.38 0.62 -23.99
CA VAL A 314 6.51 -0.83 -24.17
C VAL A 314 7.57 -1.36 -23.21
N GLU A 315 7.34 -2.54 -22.64
CA GLU A 315 8.31 -3.18 -21.76
C GLU A 315 9.61 -3.48 -22.52
N LYS A 316 10.73 -3.02 -21.98
CA LYS A 316 12.05 -3.20 -22.58
C LYS A 316 12.37 -4.68 -22.74
N GLY A 317 12.77 -5.07 -23.95
CA GLY A 317 13.09 -6.45 -24.28
C GLY A 317 11.88 -7.29 -24.73
N GLN A 318 10.68 -6.69 -24.80
CA GLN A 318 9.48 -7.33 -25.30
C GLN A 318 9.17 -6.88 -26.74
N ALA A 319 8.44 -7.71 -27.47
CA ALA A 319 7.92 -7.37 -28.78
C ALA A 319 6.75 -6.39 -28.65
N ILE A 320 6.59 -5.47 -29.63
CA ILE A 320 5.53 -4.45 -29.62
C ILE A 320 4.11 -5.05 -29.71
N ARG A 321 3.94 -6.14 -30.48
CA ARG A 321 2.70 -6.92 -30.66
C ARG A 321 1.47 -6.06 -30.97
N GLU A 322 0.38 -6.26 -30.20
CA GLU A 322 -0.89 -5.54 -30.34
C GLU A 322 -0.80 -4.04 -30.03
N ASN A 323 0.32 -3.58 -29.49
CA ASN A 323 0.55 -2.16 -29.26
C ASN A 323 1.06 -1.42 -30.51
N LEU A 324 1.41 -2.14 -31.60
CA LEU A 324 1.75 -1.51 -32.86
C LEU A 324 0.51 -0.77 -33.40
N PRO A 325 0.61 0.54 -33.71
CA PRO A 325 -0.54 1.30 -34.21
C PRO A 325 -1.13 0.71 -35.50
N ALA A 326 -2.44 0.84 -35.64
CA ALA A 326 -3.10 0.49 -36.89
C ALA A 326 -2.52 1.30 -38.07
N ALA A 327 -2.59 0.73 -39.28
CA ALA A 327 -2.18 1.41 -40.50
C ALA A 327 -2.95 2.73 -40.67
N PRO A 328 -2.28 3.88 -40.70
CA PRO A 328 -2.95 5.14 -41.03
C PRO A 328 -3.30 5.21 -42.52
N THR A 329 -4.35 5.95 -42.86
CA THR A 329 -4.77 6.15 -44.26
C THR A 329 -4.26 7.48 -44.76
N LYS A 330 -3.79 7.49 -46.03
CA LYS A 330 -3.39 8.69 -46.76
C LYS A 330 -3.99 8.62 -48.15
N GLU A 331 -4.71 9.67 -48.53
CA GLU A 331 -5.37 9.72 -49.86
C GLU A 331 -4.33 9.64 -50.97
N GLY A 332 -4.56 8.75 -51.92
CA GLY A 332 -3.64 8.51 -53.08
C GLY A 332 -2.40 7.69 -52.74
N TYR A 333 -2.29 7.12 -51.54
CA TYR A 333 -1.13 6.33 -51.13
C TYR A 333 -1.52 5.01 -50.48
N LEU A 334 -0.65 4.02 -50.60
CA LEU A 334 -0.70 2.72 -49.92
C LEU A 334 0.26 2.74 -48.74
N PHE A 335 -0.23 2.40 -47.54
CA PHE A 335 0.61 2.24 -46.38
C PHE A 335 1.49 0.99 -46.50
N LYS A 336 2.82 1.16 -46.40
CA LYS A 336 3.82 0.08 -46.56
C LYS A 336 4.30 -0.47 -45.23
N GLY A 337 4.09 0.27 -44.11
CA GLY A 337 4.52 -0.14 -42.79
C GLY A 337 5.07 1.01 -41.96
N TRP A 338 5.42 0.67 -40.73
CA TRP A 338 6.12 1.57 -39.83
C TRP A 338 7.64 1.42 -40.00
N ASN A 339 8.38 2.53 -39.91
CA ASN A 339 9.83 2.56 -40.06
C ASN A 339 10.47 3.52 -39.07
N THR A 340 11.71 3.28 -38.65
CA THR A 340 12.45 4.15 -37.74
C THR A 340 12.93 5.45 -38.40
N SER A 341 12.77 5.60 -39.68
CA SER A 341 13.09 6.81 -40.44
C SER A 341 11.91 7.22 -41.32
N ALA A 342 11.64 8.53 -41.40
CA ALA A 342 10.52 9.07 -42.17
C ALA A 342 10.62 8.84 -43.67
N ASP A 343 11.84 8.67 -44.20
CA ASP A 343 12.11 8.39 -45.62
C ASP A 343 12.06 6.89 -45.96
N GLY A 344 11.74 6.04 -44.98
CA GLY A 344 11.67 4.59 -45.14
C GLY A 344 13.01 3.87 -45.22
N THR A 345 14.15 4.57 -45.09
CA THR A 345 15.48 3.96 -45.18
C THR A 345 15.95 3.30 -43.91
N GLY A 346 15.25 3.53 -42.77
CA GLY A 346 15.54 2.94 -41.49
C GLY A 346 15.10 1.47 -41.36
N THR A 347 14.95 1.01 -40.14
CA THR A 347 14.48 -0.35 -39.84
C THR A 347 12.96 -0.42 -39.85
N THR A 348 12.40 -1.41 -40.58
CA THR A 348 10.97 -1.69 -40.53
C THR A 348 10.56 -2.19 -39.16
N VAL A 349 9.47 -1.62 -38.62
CA VAL A 349 8.89 -1.98 -37.31
C VAL A 349 7.62 -2.79 -37.55
N THR A 350 7.62 -4.00 -37.00
CA THR A 350 6.50 -4.96 -37.08
C THR A 350 6.03 -5.34 -35.69
N ALA A 351 4.91 -6.06 -35.60
CA ALA A 351 4.41 -6.59 -34.31
C ALA A 351 5.43 -7.45 -33.57
N ASP A 352 6.37 -8.11 -34.26
CA ASP A 352 7.40 -8.95 -33.65
C ASP A 352 8.68 -8.18 -33.31
N THR A 353 8.76 -6.89 -33.62
CA THR A 353 9.94 -6.09 -33.31
C THR A 353 10.14 -5.99 -31.79
N ILE A 354 11.30 -6.47 -31.32
CA ILE A 354 11.70 -6.40 -29.90
C ILE A 354 12.23 -4.99 -29.61
N ILE A 355 11.65 -4.34 -28.61
CA ILE A 355 11.97 -2.96 -28.22
C ILE A 355 13.04 -2.95 -27.14
N THR A 356 14.25 -2.53 -27.46
CA THR A 356 15.39 -2.51 -26.51
C THR A 356 15.80 -1.10 -26.07
N GLU A 357 15.33 -0.06 -26.76
CA GLU A 357 15.62 1.34 -26.49
C GLU A 357 14.47 2.23 -26.97
N ASN A 358 14.50 3.50 -26.57
CA ASN A 358 13.54 4.48 -27.07
C ASN A 358 13.72 4.68 -28.58
N MET A 359 12.63 4.83 -29.30
CA MET A 359 12.67 5.03 -30.76
C MET A 359 11.56 5.93 -31.25
N ASP A 360 11.77 6.49 -32.42
CA ASP A 360 10.76 7.15 -33.22
C ASP A 360 10.31 6.20 -34.32
N ILE A 361 9.02 6.20 -34.66
CA ILE A 361 8.48 5.47 -35.82
C ILE A 361 7.62 6.38 -36.64
N TYR A 362 7.72 6.19 -37.95
CA TYR A 362 7.08 6.97 -39.01
C TYR A 362 6.31 6.05 -39.93
N PRO A 363 5.13 6.47 -40.43
CA PRO A 363 4.41 5.74 -41.45
C PRO A 363 5.12 5.92 -42.81
N VAL A 364 5.33 4.84 -43.49
CA VAL A 364 5.89 4.85 -44.83
C VAL A 364 4.81 4.53 -45.84
N TYR A 365 4.77 5.27 -46.95
CA TYR A 365 3.78 5.16 -47.98
C TYR A 365 4.42 5.02 -49.34
N GLU A 366 3.69 4.39 -50.24
CA GLU A 366 3.96 4.34 -51.68
C GLU A 366 2.78 4.99 -52.42
N GLU A 367 3.05 5.75 -53.48
CA GLU A 367 1.98 6.33 -54.25
C GLU A 367 1.09 5.22 -54.84
N ASN A 368 -0.20 5.34 -54.59
CA ASN A 368 -1.19 4.48 -55.18
C ASN A 368 -1.51 5.01 -56.59
N LEU A 369 -0.54 4.85 -57.47
CA LEU A 369 -0.78 5.20 -58.87
C LEU A 369 -1.88 4.28 -59.40
N PRO A 370 -2.92 4.81 -60.01
CA PRO A 370 -3.89 3.97 -60.67
C PRO A 370 -3.16 3.13 -61.74
N ASP A 371 -3.52 1.85 -61.82
CA ASP A 371 -2.99 0.97 -62.83
C ASP A 371 -3.27 1.59 -64.18
N VAL A 372 -2.23 2.16 -64.82
CA VAL A 372 -2.35 2.75 -66.15
C VAL A 372 -2.36 1.63 -67.12
N ILE A 373 -3.49 1.44 -67.77
CA ILE A 373 -3.57 0.56 -68.94
C ILE A 373 -3.05 1.30 -70.19
N LYS A 374 -2.23 0.62 -70.95
CA LYS A 374 -1.80 1.10 -72.29
C LYS A 374 -2.47 0.29 -73.35
N VAL A 375 -3.20 0.98 -74.18
CA VAL A 375 -3.93 0.32 -75.25
C VAL A 375 -3.65 0.99 -76.60
N LEU A 376 -3.81 0.23 -77.65
CA LEU A 376 -3.90 0.77 -79.00
C LEU A 376 -5.38 0.82 -79.39
N VAL A 377 -5.92 2.01 -79.57
CA VAL A 377 -7.28 2.24 -80.04
C VAL A 377 -7.18 2.58 -81.53
N ASN A 378 -7.66 1.69 -82.42
CA ASN A 378 -7.46 1.80 -83.89
C ASN A 378 -5.99 2.06 -84.28
N GLY A 379 -5.04 1.45 -83.57
CA GLY A 379 -3.60 1.64 -83.76
C GLY A 379 -2.99 2.91 -83.09
N ILE A 380 -3.78 3.72 -82.47
CA ILE A 380 -3.30 4.91 -81.72
C ILE A 380 -2.96 4.47 -80.28
N SER A 381 -1.71 4.67 -79.82
CA SER A 381 -1.27 4.33 -78.51
C SER A 381 -1.76 5.38 -77.55
N VAL A 382 -2.51 4.96 -76.52
CA VAL A 382 -3.04 5.80 -75.46
C VAL A 382 -2.88 5.11 -74.10
N ASP A 383 -2.67 5.89 -73.12
CA ASP A 383 -2.64 5.46 -71.69
C ASP A 383 -3.91 5.95 -71.00
N GLY A 384 -4.49 5.17 -70.14
CA GLY A 384 -5.66 5.57 -69.31
C GLY A 384 -5.76 4.82 -67.98
N SER A 385 -6.48 5.37 -67.08
CA SER A 385 -6.77 4.70 -65.75
C SER A 385 -7.87 3.63 -65.89
N SER A 386 -8.58 3.67 -67.02
CA SER A 386 -9.58 2.69 -67.49
C SER A 386 -9.61 2.64 -68.99
N LEU A 387 -10.28 1.64 -69.55
CA LEU A 387 -10.47 1.53 -70.96
C LEU A 387 -11.34 2.67 -71.56
N GLU A 388 -12.31 3.13 -70.75
CA GLU A 388 -13.15 4.29 -71.10
C GLU A 388 -12.29 5.57 -71.21
N ASP A 389 -11.38 5.81 -70.30
CA ASP A 389 -10.49 6.97 -70.34
C ASP A 389 -9.53 6.90 -71.56
N ALA A 390 -8.95 5.73 -71.75
CA ALA A 390 -8.03 5.52 -72.89
C ALA A 390 -8.73 5.76 -74.23
N ILE A 391 -10.00 5.31 -74.41
CA ILE A 391 -10.77 5.56 -75.61
C ILE A 391 -11.08 7.04 -75.78
N LYS A 392 -11.47 7.75 -74.67
CA LYS A 392 -11.68 9.21 -74.71
C LYS A 392 -10.40 9.96 -75.13
N ASP A 393 -9.27 9.60 -74.50
CA ASP A 393 -7.99 10.23 -74.85
C ASP A 393 -7.47 9.96 -76.19
N SER A 394 -7.87 8.84 -76.82
CA SER A 394 -7.57 8.55 -78.27
C SER A 394 -8.24 9.53 -79.24
N LYS A 395 -9.26 10.29 -78.78
CA LYS A 395 -10.12 11.18 -79.59
C LYS A 395 -10.85 10.44 -80.73
N VAL A 396 -10.92 9.12 -80.68
CA VAL A 396 -11.73 8.29 -81.55
C VAL A 396 -13.16 8.26 -80.99
N ALA A 397 -14.15 8.58 -81.81
CA ALA A 397 -15.53 8.43 -81.37
C ALA A 397 -15.84 6.95 -81.10
N VAL A 398 -16.56 6.66 -80.01
CA VAL A 398 -16.83 5.27 -79.55
C VAL A 398 -17.43 4.43 -80.68
N ALA A 399 -18.28 5.04 -81.55
CA ALA A 399 -18.88 4.39 -82.70
C ALA A 399 -17.87 4.05 -83.83
N ASP A 400 -16.71 4.69 -83.86
CA ASP A 400 -15.67 4.50 -84.87
C ASP A 400 -14.51 3.61 -84.39
N VAL A 401 -14.60 3.08 -83.14
CA VAL A 401 -13.60 2.14 -82.58
C VAL A 401 -13.78 0.78 -83.28
N THR A 402 -12.78 0.39 -84.01
CA THR A 402 -12.79 -0.89 -84.79
C THR A 402 -11.84 -1.92 -84.15
N SER A 403 -10.87 -1.49 -83.39
CA SER A 403 -9.96 -2.38 -82.70
C SER A 403 -9.43 -1.76 -81.42
N ILE A 404 -9.26 -2.58 -80.36
CA ILE A 404 -8.57 -2.25 -79.12
C ILE A 404 -7.59 -3.38 -78.85
N GLU A 405 -6.33 -3.04 -78.67
CA GLU A 405 -5.29 -3.97 -78.30
C GLU A 405 -4.66 -3.54 -77.01
N LEU A 406 -4.67 -4.41 -75.93
CA LEU A 406 -4.01 -4.16 -74.69
C LEU A 406 -2.51 -4.35 -74.86
N VAL A 407 -1.73 -3.29 -74.63
CA VAL A 407 -0.27 -3.30 -74.69
C VAL A 407 0.34 -3.60 -73.34
N SER A 408 -0.21 -3.02 -72.26
CA SER A 408 0.19 -3.28 -70.90
C SER A 408 -0.92 -2.89 -69.89
N GLY A 409 -0.84 -3.39 -68.66
CA GLY A 409 -1.84 -3.22 -67.58
C GLY A 409 -2.88 -4.35 -67.59
N GLU A 410 -3.86 -4.26 -66.70
CA GLU A 410 -4.94 -5.25 -66.59
C GLU A 410 -6.30 -4.62 -66.91
N ILE A 411 -7.10 -5.35 -67.65
CA ILE A 411 -8.49 -4.97 -67.95
C ILE A 411 -9.39 -5.47 -66.83
N THR A 412 -10.13 -4.57 -66.20
CA THR A 412 -11.05 -4.87 -65.10
C THR A 412 -12.42 -5.34 -65.64
N GLN A 413 -13.27 -5.84 -64.71
CA GLN A 413 -14.67 -6.16 -65.07
C GLN A 413 -15.47 -4.90 -65.48
N ASN A 414 -15.13 -3.72 -64.98
CA ASN A 414 -15.78 -2.47 -65.34
C ASN A 414 -15.40 -2.08 -66.79
N ASP A 415 -14.17 -2.30 -67.25
CA ASP A 415 -13.72 -2.08 -68.57
C ASP A 415 -14.44 -3.01 -69.56
N LEU A 416 -14.63 -4.29 -69.19
CA LEU A 416 -15.40 -5.24 -69.98
C LEU A 416 -16.88 -4.87 -70.02
N ALA A 417 -17.46 -4.34 -68.95
CA ALA A 417 -18.84 -3.85 -68.99
C ALA A 417 -19.01 -2.60 -69.84
N TYR A 418 -18.01 -1.74 -69.93
CA TYR A 418 -18.00 -0.58 -70.85
C TYR A 418 -17.98 -0.99 -72.33
N LEU A 419 -17.21 -2.02 -72.69
CA LEU A 419 -17.18 -2.54 -74.03
C LEU A 419 -18.48 -3.24 -74.42
N ALA A 420 -19.33 -3.62 -73.50
CA ALA A 420 -20.59 -4.31 -73.78
C ALA A 420 -21.78 -3.36 -74.01
N GLN A 421 -21.57 -2.04 -73.89
CA GLN A 421 -22.57 -1.00 -74.14
C GLN A 421 -22.52 -0.52 -75.57
#